data_9f372a17eee3d0d8cf0e0d366d5317bd
#
_entry.id   9f372a17eee3d0d8cf0e0d366d5317bd
#
_cell.length_a   1.000
_cell.length_b   1.000
_cell.length_c   1.000
_cell.angle_alpha   90.00
_cell.angle_beta   90.00
_cell.angle_gamma   90.00
#
_symmetry.space_group_name_H-M   'P 1'
#
loop_
_entity.id
_entity.type
_entity.pdbx_description
1 polymer ?
#
loop_
_entity_poly.entity_id
_entity_poly.type
_entity_poly.pdbx_seq_one_letter_code
_entity_poly.pdbx_strand_id
1 'polypeptide(L)'
;MRLVLSDRELAKLFIMLLLAALMFGITGLIGMLVMQWVTRQRFAKDEASKHGISQVNASRLGGVVVIGLSLCFLFSRFLMGYEFDDIGPLGIQMWGWFAFLSTSLLGLVEDIDNDVLSPGLRLTLLVLFIGLTFLIWPEIIPNNIGYQYIDNVMSQPITGWAISVVFCVGFINAINMADGANGLVPGIVFIASVIFNSVMGAMVWEILSIVSGVFLLFNVISGRLFLGDAGAYGLGSILVLAGFYAVNTHRISVEFAAVMMCYPCVEVVMSMIRRRMAGRSMFKPDNHHLHNYIHEQLKTKTRSRVAANSLTGLLVACSSTGIAYMGIKLELLEATSSEWIWVFIIQLLIYLAGYWALSKPAISKVENTAT
;
A
#
# COMPACT_ATOMS: atom_id res chain seq x y z
N MET A 1 15.15 29.83 -12.51
CA MET A 1 13.74 30.20 -12.69
C MET A 1 13.03 30.10 -11.34
N ARG A 2 12.72 31.23 -10.67
CA ARG A 2 11.96 31.23 -9.40
C ARG A 2 10.51 30.90 -9.78
N LEU A 3 10.08 29.70 -9.45
CA LEU A 3 8.65 29.34 -9.49
C LEU A 3 7.97 30.12 -8.36
N VAL A 4 7.36 31.22 -8.71
CA VAL A 4 6.45 31.96 -7.82
C VAL A 4 5.20 31.06 -7.69
N LEU A 5 4.97 30.52 -6.51
CA LEU A 5 3.75 29.76 -6.22
C LEU A 5 2.57 30.73 -6.34
N SER A 6 1.47 30.27 -6.92
CA SER A 6 0.22 31.04 -6.91
C SER A 6 -0.32 31.15 -5.48
N ASP A 7 -1.12 32.18 -5.17
CA ASP A 7 -1.71 32.38 -3.85
C ASP A 7 -2.49 31.13 -3.38
N ARG A 8 -3.12 30.42 -4.29
CA ARG A 8 -3.84 29.17 -4.03
C ARG A 8 -2.89 28.02 -3.63
N GLU A 9 -1.70 27.95 -4.23
CA GLU A 9 -0.68 26.95 -3.88
C GLU A 9 -0.01 27.29 -2.58
N LEU A 10 0.22 28.57 -2.29
CA LEU A 10 0.73 29.03 -1.00
C LEU A 10 -0.25 28.73 0.13
N ALA A 11 -1.55 28.99 -0.05
CA ALA A 11 -2.58 28.67 0.91
C ALA A 11 -2.67 27.14 1.20
N LYS A 12 -2.58 26.31 0.15
CA LYS A 12 -2.54 24.85 0.32
C LYS A 12 -1.30 24.40 1.10
N LEU A 13 -0.14 24.93 0.76
CA LEU A 13 1.11 24.62 1.46
C LEU A 13 1.03 25.01 2.94
N PHE A 14 0.51 26.20 3.23
CA PHE A 14 0.31 26.65 4.61
C PHE A 14 -0.61 25.73 5.39
N ILE A 15 -1.75 25.34 4.82
CA ILE A 15 -2.69 24.41 5.44
C ILE A 15 -2.02 23.05 5.69
N MET A 16 -1.28 22.51 4.72
CA MET A 16 -0.56 21.24 4.88
C MET A 16 0.48 21.31 6.00
N LEU A 17 1.27 22.39 6.07
CA LEU A 17 2.26 22.58 7.14
C LEU A 17 1.60 22.71 8.50
N LEU A 18 0.50 23.45 8.59
CA LEU A 18 -0.25 23.60 9.85
C LEU A 18 -0.81 22.26 10.32
N LEU A 19 -1.48 21.52 9.45
CA LEU A 19 -2.02 20.19 9.78
C LEU A 19 -0.92 19.21 10.16
N ALA A 20 0.19 19.20 9.42
CA ALA A 20 1.33 18.34 9.74
C ALA A 20 1.96 18.69 11.08
N ALA A 21 2.08 19.98 11.41
CA ALA A 21 2.58 20.43 12.70
C ALA A 21 1.66 20.02 13.85
N LEU A 22 0.34 20.16 13.67
CA LEU A 22 -0.66 19.81 14.68
C LEU A 22 -0.76 18.30 14.91
N MET A 23 -0.68 17.49 13.85
CA MET A 23 -0.84 16.04 13.93
C MET A 23 0.45 15.30 14.27
N PHE A 24 1.59 15.76 13.73
CA PHE A 24 2.86 15.03 13.75
C PHE A 24 4.04 15.86 14.29
N GLY A 25 3.79 17.07 14.80
CA GLY A 25 4.82 17.94 15.35
C GLY A 25 5.92 18.33 14.36
N ILE A 26 7.14 18.42 14.86
CA ILE A 26 8.32 18.81 14.06
C ILE A 26 8.64 17.80 12.96
N THR A 27 8.38 16.52 13.20
CA THR A 27 8.59 15.44 12.21
C THR A 27 7.67 15.62 11.00
N GLY A 28 6.43 16.05 11.24
CA GLY A 28 5.49 16.41 10.19
C GLY A 28 5.96 17.60 9.36
N LEU A 29 6.49 18.64 9.99
CA LEU A 29 7.03 19.81 9.28
C LEU A 29 8.21 19.43 8.39
N ILE A 30 9.19 18.68 8.93
CA ILE A 30 10.34 18.21 8.16
C ILE A 30 9.88 17.36 6.97
N GLY A 31 9.00 16.39 7.20
CA GLY A 31 8.46 15.53 6.15
C GLY A 31 7.78 16.33 5.04
N MET A 32 6.91 17.30 5.38
CA MET A 32 6.26 18.17 4.41
C MET A 32 7.24 18.98 3.56
N LEU A 33 8.27 19.54 4.19
CA LEU A 33 9.29 20.32 3.46
C LEU A 33 10.09 19.44 2.51
N VAL A 34 10.48 18.23 2.94
CA VAL A 34 11.17 17.25 2.08
C VAL A 34 10.28 16.85 0.90
N MET A 35 9.01 16.51 1.14
CA MET A 35 8.06 16.16 0.09
C MET A 35 7.85 17.30 -0.91
N GLN A 36 7.70 18.53 -0.40
CA GLN A 36 7.58 19.72 -1.26
C GLN A 36 8.86 19.95 -2.09
N TRP A 37 10.03 19.70 -1.53
CA TRP A 37 11.29 19.79 -2.26
C TRP A 37 11.39 18.74 -3.37
N VAL A 38 11.04 17.48 -3.06
CA VAL A 38 11.05 16.36 -4.02
C VAL A 38 10.13 16.63 -5.20
N THR A 39 8.93 17.20 -4.98
CA THR A 39 8.01 17.51 -6.08
C THR A 39 8.56 18.54 -7.08
N ARG A 40 9.61 19.28 -6.71
CA ARG A 40 10.28 20.27 -7.59
C ARG A 40 11.38 19.68 -8.47
N GLN A 41 11.81 18.43 -8.18
CA GLN A 41 12.83 17.76 -8.96
C GLN A 41 12.30 17.45 -10.37
N ARG A 42 13.22 17.39 -11.35
CA ARG A 42 12.85 17.21 -12.77
C ARG A 42 12.77 15.75 -13.20
N PHE A 43 13.42 14.85 -12.48
CA PHE A 43 13.46 13.41 -12.76
C PHE A 43 12.31 12.66 -12.08
N ALA A 44 12.02 11.44 -12.52
CA ALA A 44 10.96 10.57 -12.02
C ALA A 44 9.58 11.28 -11.99
N LYS A 45 9.26 12.00 -13.07
CA LYS A 45 7.97 12.65 -13.26
C LYS A 45 7.05 11.77 -14.07
N ASP A 46 5.84 11.61 -13.58
CA ASP A 46 4.77 10.96 -14.32
C ASP A 46 4.17 11.96 -15.33
N GLU A 47 4.09 11.53 -16.59
CA GLU A 47 3.37 12.31 -17.60
C GLU A 47 1.87 12.11 -17.40
N ALA A 48 1.14 13.23 -17.28
CA ALA A 48 -0.30 13.25 -17.05
C ALA A 48 -1.15 12.42 -18.04
N SER A 49 -0.55 11.95 -19.14
CA SER A 49 -1.21 11.18 -20.20
C SER A 49 -1.12 9.66 -20.03
N LYS A 50 -0.21 9.14 -19.19
CA LYS A 50 0.10 7.68 -19.15
C LYS A 50 -0.73 6.90 -18.13
N HIS A 51 -1.18 7.48 -17.03
CA HIS A 51 -1.90 6.76 -15.99
C HIS A 51 -3.28 7.38 -15.68
N GLY A 52 -4.30 6.66 -16.03
CA GLY A 52 -5.75 6.87 -16.10
C GLY A 52 -6.47 7.92 -15.24
N ILE A 53 -6.02 8.26 -14.04
CA ILE A 53 -6.75 9.14 -13.12
C ILE A 53 -6.09 10.50 -12.93
N SER A 54 -4.76 10.59 -12.91
CA SER A 54 -4.05 11.83 -12.67
C SER A 54 -3.82 12.64 -13.94
N GLN A 55 -4.08 13.96 -13.86
CA GLN A 55 -3.77 14.93 -14.92
C GLN A 55 -2.77 15.99 -14.45
N VAL A 56 -2.09 15.74 -13.34
CA VAL A 56 -1.06 16.64 -12.80
C VAL A 56 0.28 15.97 -12.98
N ASN A 57 1.28 16.69 -13.46
CA ASN A 57 2.66 16.22 -13.48
C ASN A 57 3.11 15.99 -12.03
N ALA A 58 3.04 14.74 -11.58
CA ALA A 58 3.41 14.32 -10.24
C ALA A 58 4.79 13.67 -10.23
N SER A 59 5.46 13.67 -9.09
CA SER A 59 6.67 12.88 -8.88
C SER A 59 6.30 11.50 -8.37
N ARG A 60 7.01 10.46 -8.83
CA ARG A 60 6.86 9.05 -8.38
C ARG A 60 7.75 8.71 -7.18
N LEU A 61 8.49 9.68 -6.65
CA LEU A 61 9.47 9.46 -5.59
C LEU A 61 8.86 9.44 -4.17
N GLY A 62 7.54 9.34 -4.03
CA GLY A 62 6.88 9.32 -2.73
C GLY A 62 7.33 8.18 -1.84
N GLY A 63 7.46 6.98 -2.39
CA GLY A 63 7.97 5.82 -1.67
C GLY A 63 9.40 6.01 -1.17
N VAL A 64 10.27 6.57 -2.02
CA VAL A 64 11.65 6.90 -1.62
C VAL A 64 11.67 7.86 -0.44
N VAL A 65 10.78 8.86 -0.44
CA VAL A 65 10.68 9.80 0.69
C VAL A 65 10.19 9.12 1.96
N VAL A 66 9.14 8.28 1.86
CA VAL A 66 8.62 7.53 3.02
C VAL A 66 9.70 6.62 3.60
N ILE A 67 10.36 5.83 2.75
CA ILE A 67 11.43 4.92 3.15
C ILE A 67 12.61 5.69 3.75
N GLY A 68 13.07 6.73 3.06
CA GLY A 68 14.22 7.54 3.50
C GLY A 68 13.96 8.23 4.84
N LEU A 69 12.79 8.86 5.02
CA LEU A 69 12.43 9.48 6.31
C LEU A 69 12.28 8.45 7.42
N SER A 70 11.68 7.28 7.15
CA SER A 70 11.58 6.21 8.14
C SER A 70 12.95 5.73 8.60
N LEU A 71 13.87 5.50 7.67
CA LEU A 71 15.25 5.11 8.00
C LEU A 71 16.00 6.22 8.76
N CYS A 72 15.84 7.48 8.37
CA CYS A 72 16.44 8.61 9.09
C CYS A 72 15.93 8.71 10.54
N PHE A 73 14.62 8.52 10.77
CA PHE A 73 14.06 8.56 12.11
C PHE A 73 14.48 7.34 12.95
N LEU A 74 14.52 6.15 12.37
CA LEU A 74 15.06 4.96 13.04
C LEU A 74 16.53 5.18 13.44
N PHE A 75 17.34 5.70 12.54
CA PHE A 75 18.74 6.00 12.81
C PHE A 75 18.90 7.09 13.89
N SER A 76 18.03 8.11 13.89
CA SER A 76 18.07 9.14 14.94
C SER A 76 17.77 8.56 16.32
N ARG A 77 16.84 7.61 16.44
CA ARG A 77 16.54 6.90 17.69
C ARG A 77 17.73 6.07 18.17
N PHE A 78 18.38 5.35 17.24
CA PHE A 78 19.60 4.62 17.53
C PHE A 78 20.71 5.54 18.09
N LEU A 79 20.93 6.72 17.49
CA LEU A 79 21.89 7.71 18.00
C LEU A 79 21.51 8.28 19.38
N MET A 80 20.23 8.25 19.75
CA MET A 80 19.75 8.65 21.08
C MET A 80 19.90 7.53 22.13
N GLY A 81 20.50 6.39 21.80
CA GLY A 81 20.78 5.29 22.72
C GLY A 81 19.67 4.24 22.81
N TYR A 82 18.69 4.26 21.93
CA TYR A 82 17.76 3.13 21.81
C TYR A 82 18.48 1.97 21.15
N GLU A 83 18.45 0.80 21.79
CA GLU A 83 19.04 -0.41 21.22
C GLU A 83 18.20 -0.93 20.03
N PHE A 84 18.80 -1.75 19.16
CA PHE A 84 18.06 -2.37 18.06
C PHE A 84 16.94 -3.29 18.57
N ASP A 85 17.08 -3.86 19.76
CA ASP A 85 16.05 -4.65 20.44
C ASP A 85 14.89 -3.81 20.91
N ASP A 86 15.11 -2.52 21.27
CA ASP A 86 14.07 -1.53 21.58
C ASP A 86 13.34 -1.04 20.32
N ILE A 87 13.97 -1.16 19.14
CA ILE A 87 13.33 -0.91 17.86
C ILE A 87 12.23 -1.97 17.61
N GLY A 88 12.20 -2.93 18.49
CA GLY A 88 11.17 -3.92 18.72
C GLY A 88 11.47 -5.25 18.08
N PRO A 89 11.01 -6.33 18.71
CA PRO A 89 10.97 -7.62 18.07
C PRO A 89 9.93 -7.51 16.95
N LEU A 90 10.31 -6.85 15.84
CA LEU A 90 9.55 -7.03 14.62
C LEU A 90 9.56 -8.51 14.27
N GLY A 91 10.42 -9.28 14.93
CA GLY A 91 10.86 -10.45 14.29
C GLY A 91 11.36 -10.16 12.87
N ILE A 92 11.19 -8.91 12.36
CA ILE A 92 11.86 -8.47 11.14
C ILE A 92 13.32 -8.25 11.52
N GLN A 93 13.96 -9.38 11.75
CA GLN A 93 15.39 -9.51 11.82
C GLN A 93 15.98 -8.82 10.57
N MET A 94 17.26 -8.65 10.54
CA MET A 94 18.04 -8.06 9.43
C MET A 94 17.55 -8.53 8.04
N TRP A 95 16.98 -9.70 7.92
CA TRP A 95 16.48 -10.32 6.68
C TRP A 95 15.15 -9.73 6.16
N GLY A 96 14.27 -9.26 7.03
CA GLY A 96 13.09 -8.50 6.61
C GLY A 96 13.47 -7.16 5.98
N TRP A 97 14.53 -6.52 6.49
CA TRP A 97 15.11 -5.33 5.88
C TRP A 97 15.73 -5.62 4.50
N PHE A 98 16.31 -6.80 4.31
CA PHE A 98 16.78 -7.23 2.98
C PHE A 98 15.64 -7.27 1.96
N ALA A 99 14.52 -7.93 2.29
CA ALA A 99 13.35 -7.98 1.40
C ALA A 99 12.81 -6.56 1.11
N PHE A 100 12.65 -5.75 2.16
CA PHE A 100 12.15 -4.39 2.04
C PHE A 100 13.03 -3.51 1.14
N LEU A 101 14.33 -3.50 1.37
CA LEU A 101 15.26 -2.65 0.62
C LEU A 101 15.45 -3.16 -0.82
N SER A 102 15.59 -4.47 -1.03
CA SER A 102 15.78 -5.03 -2.37
C SER A 102 14.56 -4.82 -3.26
N THR A 103 13.34 -5.02 -2.73
CA THR A 103 12.11 -4.77 -3.49
C THR A 103 11.89 -3.27 -3.72
N SER A 104 12.24 -2.41 -2.75
CA SER A 104 12.19 -0.94 -2.93
C SER A 104 13.14 -0.45 -4.01
N LEU A 105 14.38 -0.98 -4.03
CA LEU A 105 15.36 -0.63 -5.06
C LEU A 105 14.91 -1.10 -6.45
N LEU A 106 14.30 -2.28 -6.54
CA LEU A 106 13.71 -2.76 -7.78
C LEU A 106 12.64 -1.79 -8.31
N GLY A 107 11.72 -1.36 -7.44
CA GLY A 107 10.70 -0.37 -7.82
C GLY A 107 11.28 1.00 -8.15
N LEU A 108 12.36 1.42 -7.47
CA LEU A 108 13.03 2.69 -7.76
C LEU A 108 13.63 2.73 -9.17
N VAL A 109 14.18 1.62 -9.65
CA VAL A 109 14.69 1.53 -11.03
C VAL A 109 13.57 1.82 -12.04
N GLU A 110 12.37 1.27 -11.82
CA GLU A 110 11.19 1.53 -12.66
C GLU A 110 10.65 2.96 -12.53
N ASP A 111 10.72 3.55 -11.33
CA ASP A 111 10.30 4.94 -11.11
C ASP A 111 11.21 5.96 -11.78
N ILE A 112 12.51 5.65 -11.94
CA ILE A 112 13.49 6.54 -12.59
C ILE A 112 13.36 6.45 -14.11
N ASP A 113 13.28 5.25 -14.64
CA ASP A 113 13.20 5.01 -16.09
C ASP A 113 12.18 3.90 -16.37
N ASN A 114 11.03 4.31 -16.92
CA ASN A 114 9.92 3.40 -17.19
C ASN A 114 10.31 2.36 -18.25
N ASP A 115 9.81 1.14 -18.07
CA ASP A 115 9.96 0.02 -18.99
C ASP A 115 11.40 -0.49 -19.17
N VAL A 116 12.34 -0.13 -18.27
CA VAL A 116 13.72 -0.67 -18.25
C VAL A 116 13.70 -2.16 -17.98
N LEU A 117 12.85 -2.61 -17.06
CA LEU A 117 12.74 -4.01 -16.71
C LEU A 117 11.49 -4.63 -17.37
N SER A 118 11.68 -5.72 -18.09
CA SER A 118 10.53 -6.49 -18.59
C SER A 118 9.67 -7.00 -17.42
N PRO A 119 8.34 -7.13 -17.60
CA PRO A 119 7.45 -7.64 -16.53
C PRO A 119 7.90 -9.01 -15.99
N GLY A 120 8.45 -9.87 -16.87
CA GLY A 120 8.98 -11.18 -16.48
C GLY A 120 10.22 -11.05 -15.58
N LEU A 121 11.14 -10.15 -15.92
CA LEU A 121 12.35 -9.93 -15.12
C LEU A 121 12.00 -9.34 -13.74
N ARG A 122 11.07 -8.37 -13.66
CA ARG A 122 10.56 -7.83 -12.38
C ARG A 122 10.00 -8.93 -11.49
N LEU A 123 9.13 -9.77 -12.06
CA LEU A 123 8.54 -10.90 -11.33
C LEU A 123 9.60 -11.89 -10.85
N THR A 124 10.58 -12.23 -11.70
CA THR A 124 11.69 -13.13 -11.35
C THR A 124 12.53 -12.56 -10.21
N LEU A 125 12.85 -11.26 -10.23
CA LEU A 125 13.62 -10.61 -9.17
C LEU A 125 12.83 -10.55 -7.85
N LEU A 126 11.51 -10.28 -7.88
CA LEU A 126 10.67 -10.35 -6.69
C LEU A 126 10.65 -11.76 -6.09
N VAL A 127 10.47 -12.80 -6.93
CA VAL A 127 10.54 -14.20 -6.49
C VAL A 127 11.90 -14.53 -5.89
N LEU A 128 13.00 -14.06 -6.49
CA LEU A 128 14.34 -14.26 -5.98
C LEU A 128 14.54 -13.60 -4.61
N PHE A 129 14.19 -12.31 -4.44
CA PHE A 129 14.41 -11.58 -3.20
C PHE A 129 13.55 -12.15 -2.05
N ILE A 130 12.27 -12.40 -2.30
CA ILE A 130 11.36 -12.98 -1.30
C ILE A 130 11.74 -14.43 -1.02
N GLY A 131 12.08 -15.20 -2.05
CA GLY A 131 12.51 -16.59 -1.91
C GLY A 131 13.78 -16.72 -1.08
N LEU A 132 14.79 -15.87 -1.31
CA LEU A 132 16.00 -15.80 -0.48
C LEU A 132 15.69 -15.40 0.96
N THR A 133 14.77 -14.45 1.18
CA THR A 133 14.36 -14.06 2.53
C THR A 133 13.83 -15.25 3.30
N PHE A 134 12.93 -16.07 2.71
CA PHE A 134 12.38 -17.24 3.36
C PHE A 134 13.36 -18.42 3.50
N LEU A 135 14.38 -18.51 2.64
CA LEU A 135 15.46 -19.51 2.83
C LEU A 135 16.34 -19.17 4.02
N ILE A 136 16.58 -17.88 4.25
CA ILE A 136 17.45 -17.40 5.34
C ILE A 136 16.65 -17.29 6.65
N TRP A 137 15.36 -17.00 6.56
CA TRP A 137 14.48 -16.80 7.71
C TRP A 137 13.19 -17.65 7.59
N PRO A 138 13.30 -18.98 7.64
CA PRO A 138 12.16 -19.89 7.44
C PRO A 138 11.10 -19.78 8.55
N GLU A 139 11.48 -19.33 9.76
CA GLU A 139 10.56 -19.22 10.89
C GLU A 139 9.45 -18.19 10.70
N ILE A 140 9.59 -17.27 9.72
CA ILE A 140 8.54 -16.29 9.44
C ILE A 140 7.36 -16.90 8.67
N ILE A 141 7.56 -18.06 8.02
CA ILE A 141 6.51 -18.73 7.25
C ILE A 141 5.41 -19.22 8.21
N PRO A 142 4.16 -18.75 8.07
CA PRO A 142 3.08 -19.19 8.93
C PRO A 142 2.80 -20.69 8.72
N ASN A 143 2.87 -21.46 9.79
CA ASN A 143 2.64 -22.91 9.77
C ASN A 143 1.54 -23.37 10.75
N ASN A 144 0.95 -22.42 11.48
CA ASN A 144 -0.16 -22.65 12.40
C ASN A 144 -1.14 -21.47 12.32
N ILE A 145 -1.98 -21.49 11.29
CA ILE A 145 -2.98 -20.45 11.04
C ILE A 145 -4.38 -20.83 11.56
N GLY A 146 -4.51 -22.01 12.19
CA GLY A 146 -5.76 -22.51 12.78
C GLY A 146 -6.62 -23.36 11.83
N TYR A 147 -6.14 -23.69 10.63
CA TYR A 147 -6.82 -24.55 9.67
C TYR A 147 -5.99 -25.80 9.40
N GLN A 148 -6.30 -26.90 10.07
CA GLN A 148 -5.51 -28.13 10.09
C GLN A 148 -5.01 -28.61 8.72
N TYR A 149 -5.86 -28.55 7.68
CA TYR A 149 -5.44 -28.94 6.33
C TYR A 149 -4.37 -28.01 5.77
N ILE A 150 -4.54 -26.70 5.93
CA ILE A 150 -3.59 -25.69 5.45
C ILE A 150 -2.31 -25.77 6.28
N ASP A 151 -2.42 -25.91 7.59
CA ASP A 151 -1.28 -26.03 8.50
C ASP A 151 -0.41 -27.26 8.15
N ASN A 152 -1.02 -28.39 7.81
CA ASN A 152 -0.31 -29.56 7.35
C ASN A 152 0.47 -29.32 6.04
N VAL A 153 -0.07 -28.54 5.11
CA VAL A 153 0.61 -28.18 3.86
C VAL A 153 1.71 -27.17 4.10
N MET A 154 1.44 -26.14 4.91
CA MET A 154 2.38 -25.06 5.21
C MET A 154 3.57 -25.52 6.08
N SER A 155 3.37 -26.55 6.93
CA SER A 155 4.44 -27.13 7.74
C SER A 155 5.48 -27.92 6.93
N GLN A 156 5.16 -28.30 5.69
CA GLN A 156 6.13 -28.94 4.81
C GLN A 156 7.11 -27.91 4.24
N PRO A 157 8.44 -28.03 4.41
CA PRO A 157 9.40 -26.97 4.10
C PRO A 157 9.31 -26.44 2.67
N ILE A 158 9.19 -27.33 1.67
CA ILE A 158 9.18 -26.95 0.26
C ILE A 158 7.84 -26.29 -0.13
N THR A 159 6.71 -26.90 0.27
CA THR A 159 5.39 -26.36 -0.09
C THR A 159 5.08 -25.09 0.69
N GLY A 160 5.41 -25.03 1.98
CA GLY A 160 5.26 -23.81 2.79
C GLY A 160 6.09 -22.66 2.22
N TRP A 161 7.35 -22.92 1.87
CA TRP A 161 8.19 -21.94 1.20
C TRP A 161 7.57 -21.46 -0.13
N ALA A 162 7.21 -22.39 -1.02
CA ALA A 162 6.69 -22.06 -2.35
C ALA A 162 5.39 -21.26 -2.28
N ILE A 163 4.43 -21.67 -1.44
CA ILE A 163 3.16 -20.96 -1.25
C ILE A 163 3.40 -19.57 -0.69
N SER A 164 4.29 -19.45 0.31
CA SER A 164 4.62 -18.15 0.91
C SER A 164 5.26 -17.18 -0.08
N VAL A 165 6.18 -17.67 -0.93
CA VAL A 165 6.78 -16.85 -2.00
C VAL A 165 5.71 -16.36 -2.98
N VAL A 166 4.86 -17.27 -3.48
CA VAL A 166 3.78 -16.92 -4.42
C VAL A 166 2.81 -15.91 -3.80
N PHE A 167 2.42 -16.14 -2.54
CA PHE A 167 1.54 -15.23 -1.82
C PHE A 167 2.16 -13.86 -1.64
N CYS A 168 3.40 -13.77 -1.15
CA CYS A 168 4.06 -12.47 -0.91
C CYS A 168 4.30 -11.70 -2.20
N VAL A 169 4.79 -12.37 -3.24
CA VAL A 169 4.98 -11.73 -4.56
C VAL A 169 3.63 -11.28 -5.15
N GLY A 170 2.59 -12.10 -5.01
CA GLY A 170 1.22 -11.74 -5.38
C GLY A 170 0.71 -10.53 -4.62
N PHE A 171 0.95 -10.47 -3.31
CA PHE A 171 0.55 -9.35 -2.45
C PHE A 171 1.30 -8.05 -2.79
N ILE A 172 2.62 -8.12 -3.02
CA ILE A 172 3.42 -6.95 -3.45
C ILE A 172 2.85 -6.38 -4.77
N ASN A 173 2.54 -7.24 -5.73
CA ASN A 173 1.90 -6.82 -6.97
C ASN A 173 0.47 -6.30 -6.76
N ALA A 174 -0.28 -6.84 -5.78
CA ALA A 174 -1.61 -6.34 -5.43
C ALA A 174 -1.55 -4.91 -4.88
N ILE A 175 -0.59 -4.61 -4.01
CA ILE A 175 -0.34 -3.26 -3.50
C ILE A 175 0.03 -2.32 -4.66
N ASN A 176 0.92 -2.74 -5.55
CA ASN A 176 1.28 -1.93 -6.71
C ASN A 176 0.09 -1.66 -7.65
N MET A 177 -0.75 -2.65 -7.91
CA MET A 177 -1.98 -2.47 -8.69
C MET A 177 -3.00 -1.56 -8.01
N ALA A 178 -3.06 -1.56 -6.68
CA ALA A 178 -3.95 -0.71 -5.91
C ALA A 178 -3.47 0.76 -5.85
N ASP A 179 -2.20 1.06 -6.16
CA ASP A 179 -1.65 2.44 -6.13
C ASP A 179 -2.13 3.30 -7.32
N GLY A 180 -3.44 3.25 -7.59
CA GLY A 180 -4.10 3.99 -8.69
C GLY A 180 -4.84 5.26 -8.24
N ALA A 181 -5.00 5.52 -6.94
CA ALA A 181 -5.72 6.67 -6.43
C ALA A 181 -5.03 7.31 -5.22
N ASN A 182 -5.05 8.65 -5.16
CA ASN A 182 -4.47 9.40 -4.04
C ASN A 182 -5.09 8.94 -2.71
N GLY A 183 -4.25 8.61 -1.74
CA GLY A 183 -4.69 8.19 -0.42
C GLY A 183 -5.12 6.73 -0.31
N LEU A 184 -5.18 5.95 -1.39
CA LEU A 184 -5.55 4.55 -1.33
C LEU A 184 -4.45 3.72 -0.65
N VAL A 185 -3.34 3.46 -1.33
CA VAL A 185 -2.23 2.69 -0.75
C VAL A 185 -1.58 3.44 0.42
N PRO A 186 -1.33 4.76 0.35
CA PRO A 186 -0.85 5.50 1.52
C PRO A 186 -1.76 5.38 2.74
N GLY A 187 -3.08 5.36 2.54
CA GLY A 187 -4.07 5.17 3.61
C GLY A 187 -4.03 3.75 4.20
N ILE A 188 -3.94 2.73 3.35
CA ILE A 188 -3.76 1.34 3.79
C ILE A 188 -2.49 1.20 4.62
N VAL A 189 -1.35 1.72 4.13
CA VAL A 189 -0.05 1.66 4.84
C VAL A 189 -0.13 2.38 6.18
N PHE A 190 -0.70 3.59 6.22
CA PHE A 190 -0.87 4.35 7.45
C PHE A 190 -1.70 3.58 8.49
N ILE A 191 -2.90 3.13 8.10
CA ILE A 191 -3.81 2.44 9.02
C ILE A 191 -3.22 1.09 9.46
N ALA A 192 -2.61 0.33 8.54
CA ALA A 192 -1.95 -0.94 8.88
C ALA A 192 -0.78 -0.73 9.83
N SER A 193 0.02 0.34 9.64
CA SER A 193 1.11 0.68 10.58
C SER A 193 0.59 1.02 11.98
N VAL A 194 -0.54 1.74 12.08
CA VAL A 194 -1.20 2.01 13.37
C VAL A 194 -1.70 0.71 14.02
N ILE A 195 -2.30 -0.21 13.24
CA ILE A 195 -2.73 -1.52 13.74
C ILE A 195 -1.53 -2.31 14.23
N PHE A 196 -0.46 -2.46 13.42
CA PHE A 196 0.73 -3.20 13.82
C PHE A 196 1.41 -2.59 15.04
N ASN A 197 1.44 -1.26 15.16
CA ASN A 197 1.92 -0.60 16.37
C ASN A 197 1.09 -0.99 17.60
N SER A 198 -0.23 -1.05 17.47
CA SER A 198 -1.11 -1.41 18.59
C SER A 198 -1.00 -2.87 19.03
N VAL A 199 -0.76 -3.81 18.09
CA VAL A 199 -0.70 -5.25 18.40
C VAL A 199 0.72 -5.76 18.68
N MET A 200 1.76 -5.09 18.18
CA MET A 200 3.16 -5.50 18.32
C MET A 200 3.99 -4.57 19.21
N GLY A 201 3.60 -3.28 19.32
CA GLY A 201 4.29 -2.31 20.18
C GLY A 201 5.70 -1.93 19.72
N ALA A 202 6.04 -2.14 18.44
CA ALA A 202 7.39 -1.91 17.95
C ALA A 202 7.58 -0.49 17.39
N MET A 203 8.65 0.19 17.78
CA MET A 203 8.99 1.56 17.39
C MET A 203 8.97 1.80 15.87
N VAL A 204 9.33 0.80 15.07
CA VAL A 204 9.32 0.92 13.60
C VAL A 204 7.90 1.19 13.07
N TRP A 205 6.86 0.62 13.70
CA TRP A 205 5.47 0.85 13.31
C TRP A 205 4.99 2.22 13.73
N GLU A 206 5.44 2.72 14.89
CA GLU A 206 5.22 4.10 15.31
C GLU A 206 5.79 5.08 14.28
N ILE A 207 7.07 4.90 13.90
CA ILE A 207 7.75 5.75 12.92
C ILE A 207 7.07 5.64 11.55
N LEU A 208 6.78 4.42 11.09
CA LEU A 208 6.13 4.21 9.79
C LEU A 208 4.72 4.81 9.77
N SER A 209 3.97 4.75 10.88
CA SER A 209 2.65 5.40 10.98
C SER A 209 2.77 6.92 10.88
N ILE A 210 3.73 7.54 11.54
CA ILE A 210 3.95 8.98 11.46
C ILE A 210 4.34 9.38 10.04
N VAL A 211 5.33 8.73 9.44
CA VAL A 211 5.85 9.10 8.12
C VAL A 211 4.82 8.84 7.02
N SER A 212 4.13 7.69 7.07
CA SER A 212 3.06 7.39 6.10
C SER A 212 1.84 8.29 6.28
N GLY A 213 1.53 8.72 7.51
CA GLY A 213 0.48 9.70 7.78
C GLY A 213 0.79 11.09 7.21
N VAL A 214 2.04 11.55 7.37
CA VAL A 214 2.51 12.80 6.74
C VAL A 214 2.46 12.70 5.22
N PHE A 215 2.89 11.56 4.67
CA PHE A 215 2.81 11.30 3.23
C PHE A 215 1.36 11.26 2.74
N LEU A 216 0.47 10.56 3.44
CA LEU A 216 -0.95 10.51 3.14
C LEU A 216 -1.56 11.92 3.06
N LEU A 217 -1.28 12.76 4.05
CA LEU A 217 -1.74 14.14 4.10
C LEU A 217 -1.26 14.93 2.88
N PHE A 218 0.04 14.82 2.54
CA PHE A 218 0.62 15.48 1.36
C PHE A 218 0.00 14.96 0.06
N ASN A 219 -0.09 13.66 -0.12
CA ASN A 219 -0.61 13.00 -1.32
C ASN A 219 -2.07 13.39 -1.58
N VAL A 220 -2.93 13.33 -0.55
CA VAL A 220 -4.36 13.63 -0.65
C VAL A 220 -4.63 15.10 -0.97
N ILE A 221 -3.91 16.03 -0.35
CA ILE A 221 -4.16 17.47 -0.52
C ILE A 221 -3.50 18.01 -1.79
N SER A 222 -2.26 17.60 -2.07
CA SER A 222 -1.51 18.14 -3.21
C SER A 222 -1.77 17.42 -4.52
N GLY A 223 -1.88 16.07 -4.49
CA GLY A 223 -1.92 15.22 -5.68
C GLY A 223 -0.64 15.27 -6.52
N ARG A 224 0.49 15.74 -5.97
CA ARG A 224 1.75 16.01 -6.71
C ARG A 224 2.87 15.02 -6.43
N LEU A 225 2.66 14.12 -5.48
CA LEU A 225 3.63 13.10 -5.09
C LEU A 225 2.92 11.77 -4.98
N PHE A 226 3.22 10.86 -5.88
CA PHE A 226 2.72 9.48 -5.89
C PHE A 226 3.69 8.59 -5.13
N LEU A 227 3.18 7.47 -4.62
CA LEU A 227 3.98 6.50 -3.90
C LEU A 227 5.06 5.90 -4.80
N GLY A 228 4.71 5.58 -6.05
CA GLY A 228 5.57 4.94 -7.03
C GLY A 228 5.84 3.47 -6.76
N ASP A 229 6.51 2.82 -7.70
CA ASP A 229 6.83 1.39 -7.62
C ASP A 229 7.80 1.10 -6.47
N ALA A 230 8.73 2.02 -6.17
CA ALA A 230 9.63 1.91 -5.02
C ALA A 230 8.86 1.77 -3.70
N GLY A 231 7.85 2.62 -3.50
CA GLY A 231 7.01 2.58 -2.32
C GLY A 231 6.07 1.39 -2.31
N ALA A 232 5.41 1.10 -3.43
CA ALA A 232 4.46 0.00 -3.52
C ALA A 232 5.13 -1.36 -3.25
N TYR A 233 6.31 -1.63 -3.83
CA TYR A 233 7.04 -2.89 -3.62
C TYR A 233 7.63 -2.96 -2.21
N GLY A 234 8.32 -1.92 -1.76
CA GLY A 234 8.94 -1.92 -0.43
C GLY A 234 7.90 -2.01 0.68
N LEU A 235 6.92 -1.11 0.70
CA LEU A 235 5.89 -1.12 1.73
C LEU A 235 4.99 -2.35 1.63
N GLY A 236 4.72 -2.86 0.43
CA GLY A 236 4.02 -4.14 0.23
C GLY A 236 4.80 -5.29 0.86
N SER A 237 6.12 -5.36 0.66
CA SER A 237 6.94 -6.43 1.23
C SER A 237 6.98 -6.39 2.76
N ILE A 238 7.15 -5.20 3.38
CA ILE A 238 7.19 -5.09 4.84
C ILE A 238 5.82 -5.38 5.46
N LEU A 239 4.72 -4.97 4.82
CA LEU A 239 3.37 -5.25 5.32
C LEU A 239 3.05 -6.75 5.32
N VAL A 240 3.39 -7.48 4.24
CA VAL A 240 3.11 -8.93 4.17
C VAL A 240 3.98 -9.72 5.13
N LEU A 241 5.26 -9.37 5.28
CA LEU A 241 6.14 -10.01 6.25
C LEU A 241 5.70 -9.73 7.69
N ALA A 242 5.25 -8.51 7.98
CA ALA A 242 4.67 -8.18 9.28
C ALA A 242 3.37 -8.94 9.55
N GLY A 243 2.52 -9.08 8.54
CA GLY A 243 1.32 -9.91 8.63
C GLY A 243 1.65 -11.37 8.94
N PHE A 244 2.63 -11.95 8.26
CA PHE A 244 3.12 -13.30 8.52
C PHE A 244 3.65 -13.45 9.96
N TYR A 245 4.48 -12.52 10.40
CA TYR A 245 5.00 -12.52 11.75
C TYR A 245 3.89 -12.39 12.80
N ALA A 246 2.94 -11.47 12.60
CA ALA A 246 1.86 -11.23 13.54
C ALA A 246 0.91 -12.43 13.64
N VAL A 247 0.63 -13.13 12.52
CA VAL A 247 -0.15 -14.37 12.50
C VAL A 247 0.64 -15.49 13.19
N ASN A 248 1.90 -15.67 12.85
CA ASN A 248 2.74 -16.75 13.40
C ASN A 248 2.99 -16.63 14.91
N THR A 249 3.01 -15.38 15.41
CA THR A 249 3.13 -15.08 16.85
C THR A 249 1.77 -14.94 17.55
N HIS A 250 0.69 -15.31 16.87
CA HIS A 250 -0.69 -15.23 17.40
C HIS A 250 -1.10 -13.85 17.92
N ARG A 251 -0.54 -12.77 17.33
CA ARG A 251 -0.94 -11.41 17.63
C ARG A 251 -2.20 -10.99 16.88
N ILE A 252 -2.42 -11.59 15.72
CA ILE A 252 -3.63 -11.42 14.90
C ILE A 252 -4.04 -12.78 14.34
N SER A 253 -5.32 -12.93 14.02
CA SER A 253 -5.80 -14.08 13.25
C SER A 253 -5.56 -13.89 11.75
N VAL A 254 -5.56 -14.97 10.97
CA VAL A 254 -5.46 -14.91 9.51
C VAL A 254 -6.68 -14.20 8.91
N GLU A 255 -7.85 -14.35 9.51
CA GLU A 255 -9.10 -13.70 9.11
C GLU A 255 -9.02 -12.19 9.33
N PHE A 256 -8.42 -11.73 10.44
CA PHE A 256 -8.16 -10.32 10.67
C PHE A 256 -7.20 -9.74 9.60
N ALA A 257 -6.12 -10.47 9.29
CA ALA A 257 -5.20 -10.09 8.23
C ALA A 257 -5.91 -10.00 6.87
N ALA A 258 -6.83 -10.94 6.57
CA ALA A 258 -7.63 -10.91 5.35
C ALA A 258 -8.56 -9.68 5.28
N VAL A 259 -9.22 -9.30 6.38
CA VAL A 259 -10.02 -8.06 6.46
C VAL A 259 -9.15 -6.83 6.25
N MET A 260 -8.00 -6.77 6.91
CA MET A 260 -7.08 -5.64 6.84
C MET A 260 -6.58 -5.40 5.40
N MET A 261 -6.31 -6.46 4.64
CA MET A 261 -5.76 -6.39 3.28
C MET A 261 -6.79 -6.79 2.20
N CYS A 262 -8.09 -6.73 2.51
CA CYS A 262 -9.16 -7.20 1.65
C CYS A 262 -9.10 -6.56 0.25
N TYR A 263 -9.06 -5.22 0.17
CA TYR A 263 -9.16 -4.53 -1.11
C TYR A 263 -8.02 -4.90 -2.09
N PRO A 264 -6.73 -4.75 -1.77
CA PRO A 264 -5.67 -5.09 -2.72
C PRO A 264 -5.70 -6.56 -3.13
N CYS A 265 -5.96 -7.49 -2.19
CA CYS A 265 -6.00 -8.92 -2.48
C CYS A 265 -7.19 -9.30 -3.37
N VAL A 266 -8.37 -8.79 -3.06
CA VAL A 266 -9.58 -9.06 -3.86
C VAL A 266 -9.47 -8.42 -5.25
N GLU A 267 -8.95 -7.20 -5.35
CA GLU A 267 -8.81 -6.48 -6.62
C GLU A 267 -7.84 -7.20 -7.57
N VAL A 268 -6.69 -7.70 -7.07
CA VAL A 268 -5.76 -8.44 -7.95
C VAL A 268 -6.37 -9.73 -8.47
N VAL A 269 -7.04 -10.51 -7.60
CA VAL A 269 -7.71 -11.76 -8.00
C VAL A 269 -8.80 -11.48 -9.02
N MET A 270 -9.67 -10.49 -8.76
CA MET A 270 -10.75 -10.10 -9.67
C MET A 270 -10.22 -9.58 -11.01
N SER A 271 -9.10 -8.86 -11.01
CA SER A 271 -8.44 -8.42 -12.23
C SER A 271 -7.89 -9.59 -13.06
N MET A 272 -7.28 -10.57 -12.39
CA MET A 272 -6.80 -11.79 -13.07
C MET A 272 -7.95 -12.60 -13.67
N ILE A 273 -9.04 -12.82 -12.92
CA ILE A 273 -10.24 -13.52 -13.38
C ILE A 273 -10.84 -12.80 -14.61
N ARG A 274 -11.05 -11.49 -14.50
CA ARG A 274 -11.60 -10.67 -15.58
C ARG A 274 -10.78 -10.74 -16.86
N ARG A 275 -9.44 -10.59 -16.76
CA ARG A 275 -8.53 -10.67 -17.89
C ARG A 275 -8.55 -12.06 -18.53
N ARG A 276 -8.58 -13.11 -17.72
CA ARG A 276 -8.71 -14.49 -18.20
C ARG A 276 -10.02 -14.74 -18.94
N MET A 277 -11.14 -14.26 -18.39
CA MET A 277 -12.45 -14.38 -19.03
C MET A 277 -12.53 -13.59 -20.35
N ALA A 278 -11.82 -12.48 -20.46
CA ALA A 278 -11.71 -11.68 -21.68
C ALA A 278 -10.70 -12.25 -22.70
N GLY A 279 -10.11 -13.42 -22.47
CA GLY A 279 -9.10 -14.03 -23.36
C GLY A 279 -7.78 -13.26 -23.41
N ARG A 280 -7.51 -12.39 -22.41
CA ARG A 280 -6.30 -11.57 -22.33
C ARG A 280 -5.28 -12.19 -21.39
N SER A 281 -4.00 -11.80 -21.54
CA SER A 281 -2.96 -12.16 -20.57
C SER A 281 -3.30 -11.58 -19.19
N MET A 282 -3.18 -12.39 -18.14
CA MET A 282 -3.40 -11.98 -16.75
C MET A 282 -2.43 -10.88 -16.29
N PHE A 283 -1.27 -10.77 -16.95
CA PHE A 283 -0.21 -9.80 -16.61
C PHE A 283 -0.30 -8.48 -17.39
N LYS A 284 -1.20 -8.39 -18.40
CA LYS A 284 -1.35 -7.14 -19.16
C LYS A 284 -2.16 -6.13 -18.36
N PRO A 285 -1.66 -4.90 -18.13
CA PRO A 285 -2.39 -3.87 -17.40
C PRO A 285 -3.76 -3.57 -18.01
N ASP A 286 -4.73 -3.20 -17.18
CA ASP A 286 -6.02 -2.64 -17.60
C ASP A 286 -6.48 -1.56 -16.61
N ASN A 287 -7.51 -0.79 -16.98
CA ASN A 287 -8.06 0.31 -16.17
C ASN A 287 -9.46 -0.03 -15.60
N HIS A 288 -9.78 -1.31 -15.46
CA HIS A 288 -11.11 -1.76 -15.00
C HIS A 288 -11.14 -2.10 -13.50
N HIS A 289 -10.38 -1.37 -12.68
CA HIS A 289 -10.36 -1.52 -11.24
C HIS A 289 -11.55 -0.85 -10.58
N LEU A 290 -12.01 -1.37 -9.43
CA LEU A 290 -13.15 -0.78 -8.71
C LEU A 290 -12.90 0.69 -8.36
N HIS A 291 -11.71 1.05 -7.91
CA HIS A 291 -11.38 2.45 -7.61
C HIS A 291 -11.50 3.37 -8.83
N ASN A 292 -11.22 2.88 -10.05
CA ASN A 292 -11.41 3.67 -11.27
C ASN A 292 -12.90 3.95 -11.52
N TYR A 293 -13.78 2.96 -11.32
CA TYR A 293 -15.21 3.16 -11.45
C TYR A 293 -15.77 4.10 -10.40
N ILE A 294 -15.32 4.00 -9.14
CA ILE A 294 -15.69 4.95 -8.08
C ILE A 294 -15.25 6.36 -8.45
N HIS A 295 -14.01 6.52 -8.94
CA HIS A 295 -13.49 7.81 -9.39
C HIS A 295 -14.34 8.44 -10.49
N GLU A 296 -14.74 7.66 -11.51
CA GLU A 296 -15.61 8.13 -12.60
C GLU A 296 -16.94 8.68 -12.09
N GLN A 297 -17.52 8.09 -11.03
CA GLN A 297 -18.72 8.61 -10.40
C GLN A 297 -18.46 9.89 -9.58
N LEU A 298 -17.35 9.92 -8.83
CA LEU A 298 -17.03 11.06 -7.97
C LEU A 298 -16.60 12.29 -8.75
N LYS A 299 -15.91 12.14 -9.88
CA LYS A 299 -15.49 13.27 -10.71
C LYS A 299 -16.65 14.09 -11.27
N THR A 300 -17.82 13.48 -11.43
CA THR A 300 -19.05 14.19 -11.87
C THR A 300 -19.70 15.01 -10.75
N LYS A 301 -19.40 14.66 -9.49
CA LYS A 301 -20.00 15.27 -8.29
C LYS A 301 -19.06 16.28 -7.61
N THR A 302 -17.78 16.30 -7.97
CA THR A 302 -16.77 17.14 -7.32
C THR A 302 -16.27 18.21 -8.28
N ARG A 303 -15.98 19.42 -7.75
CA ARG A 303 -15.42 20.53 -8.54
C ARG A 303 -13.92 20.39 -8.83
N SER A 304 -13.22 19.50 -8.13
CA SER A 304 -11.76 19.28 -8.23
C SER A 304 -11.47 17.82 -8.54
N ARG A 305 -10.70 17.57 -9.61
CA ARG A 305 -10.24 16.24 -9.98
C ARG A 305 -9.33 15.62 -8.91
N VAL A 306 -8.48 16.44 -8.28
CA VAL A 306 -7.65 15.98 -7.15
C VAL A 306 -8.53 15.55 -5.99
N ALA A 307 -9.59 16.32 -5.67
CA ALA A 307 -10.52 15.96 -4.60
C ALA A 307 -11.29 14.66 -4.93
N ALA A 308 -11.75 14.49 -6.18
CA ALA A 308 -12.39 13.25 -6.60
C ALA A 308 -11.46 12.04 -6.44
N ASN A 309 -10.21 12.16 -6.90
CA ASN A 309 -9.20 11.11 -6.80
C ASN A 309 -8.89 10.77 -5.33
N SER A 310 -8.65 11.80 -4.51
CA SER A 310 -8.34 11.61 -3.09
C SER A 310 -9.52 11.04 -2.30
N LEU A 311 -10.75 11.47 -2.60
CA LEU A 311 -11.94 10.90 -1.97
C LEU A 311 -12.12 9.42 -2.36
N THR A 312 -11.84 9.06 -3.61
CA THR A 312 -11.84 7.67 -4.07
C THR A 312 -10.89 6.81 -3.23
N GLY A 313 -9.63 7.22 -3.12
CA GLY A 313 -8.64 6.43 -2.40
C GLY A 313 -8.94 6.32 -0.90
N LEU A 314 -9.34 7.43 -0.27
CA LEU A 314 -9.72 7.42 1.15
C LEU A 314 -10.93 6.54 1.43
N LEU A 315 -11.98 6.60 0.59
CA LEU A 315 -13.16 5.74 0.73
C LEU A 315 -12.78 4.26 0.67
N VAL A 316 -11.94 3.87 -0.29
CA VAL A 316 -11.51 2.49 -0.44
C VAL A 316 -10.60 2.05 0.70
N ALA A 317 -9.64 2.85 1.13
CA ALA A 317 -8.78 2.52 2.26
C ALA A 317 -9.57 2.39 3.57
N CYS A 318 -10.52 3.30 3.84
CA CYS A 318 -11.37 3.24 5.03
C CYS A 318 -12.34 2.05 5.00
N SER A 319 -12.91 1.70 3.84
CA SER A 319 -13.80 0.55 3.73
C SER A 319 -13.08 -0.81 3.72
N SER A 320 -11.77 -0.82 3.58
CA SER A 320 -10.92 -2.02 3.70
C SER A 320 -10.22 -2.03 5.06
N THR A 321 -8.98 -1.58 5.13
CA THR A 321 -8.12 -1.58 6.33
C THR A 321 -8.73 -0.77 7.49
N GLY A 322 -9.47 0.30 7.19
CA GLY A 322 -10.14 1.12 8.19
C GLY A 322 -11.19 0.37 9.02
N ILE A 323 -11.89 -0.59 8.42
CA ILE A 323 -12.86 -1.44 9.15
C ILE A 323 -12.14 -2.31 10.19
N ALA A 324 -11.00 -2.91 9.83
CA ALA A 324 -10.20 -3.68 10.78
C ALA A 324 -9.75 -2.83 11.98
N TYR A 325 -9.24 -1.61 11.71
CA TYR A 325 -8.84 -0.67 12.76
C TYR A 325 -10.01 -0.28 13.67
N MET A 326 -11.15 0.10 13.09
CA MET A 326 -12.34 0.51 13.86
C MET A 326 -12.89 -0.65 14.69
N GLY A 327 -12.88 -1.86 14.19
CA GLY A 327 -13.37 -3.02 14.91
C GLY A 327 -12.57 -3.32 16.18
N ILE A 328 -11.23 -3.27 16.12
CA ILE A 328 -10.39 -3.43 17.31
C ILE A 328 -10.44 -2.21 18.23
N LYS A 329 -10.50 -0.98 17.67
CA LYS A 329 -10.52 0.26 18.46
C LYS A 329 -11.81 0.45 19.25
N LEU A 330 -12.93 -0.02 18.72
CA LEU A 330 -14.24 -0.02 19.36
C LEU A 330 -14.49 -1.30 20.19
N GLU A 331 -13.47 -2.16 20.31
CA GLU A 331 -13.54 -3.42 21.08
C GLU A 331 -14.69 -4.33 20.63
N LEU A 332 -15.04 -4.29 19.33
CA LEU A 332 -16.10 -5.13 18.76
C LEU A 332 -15.65 -6.58 18.61
N LEU A 333 -14.39 -6.77 18.19
CA LEU A 333 -13.73 -8.07 18.05
C LEU A 333 -12.24 -7.93 18.41
N GLU A 334 -11.70 -8.94 19.08
CA GLU A 334 -10.26 -9.03 19.29
C GLU A 334 -9.52 -9.30 17.97
N ALA A 335 -8.31 -8.79 17.82
CA ALA A 335 -7.51 -9.00 16.60
C ALA A 335 -7.19 -10.50 16.34
N THR A 336 -7.25 -11.32 17.37
CA THR A 336 -7.02 -12.79 17.34
C THR A 336 -8.29 -13.61 17.04
N SER A 337 -9.47 -12.98 16.99
CA SER A 337 -10.73 -13.68 16.77
C SER A 337 -10.84 -14.22 15.34
N SER A 338 -11.31 -15.46 15.19
CA SER A 338 -11.68 -16.03 13.89
C SER A 338 -13.00 -15.47 13.32
N GLU A 339 -13.79 -14.78 14.14
CA GLU A 339 -15.06 -14.17 13.71
C GLU A 339 -14.88 -13.08 12.66
N TRP A 340 -13.66 -12.57 12.47
CA TRP A 340 -13.32 -11.66 11.39
C TRP A 340 -13.61 -12.22 9.99
N ILE A 341 -13.80 -13.56 9.87
CA ILE A 341 -14.21 -14.19 8.61
C ILE A 341 -15.55 -13.63 8.10
N TRP A 342 -16.47 -13.30 9.00
CA TRP A 342 -17.77 -12.74 8.62
C TRP A 342 -17.63 -11.30 8.10
N VAL A 343 -16.75 -10.53 8.70
CA VAL A 343 -16.44 -9.17 8.23
C VAL A 343 -15.78 -9.23 6.85
N PHE A 344 -14.86 -10.17 6.63
CA PHE A 344 -14.24 -10.39 5.31
C PHE A 344 -15.27 -10.78 4.25
N ILE A 345 -16.19 -11.69 4.56
CA ILE A 345 -17.28 -12.08 3.65
C ILE A 345 -18.15 -10.87 3.29
N ILE A 346 -18.52 -10.05 4.28
CA ILE A 346 -19.29 -8.83 4.04
C ILE A 346 -18.51 -7.85 3.14
N GLN A 347 -17.23 -7.62 3.39
CA GLN A 347 -16.38 -6.77 2.54
C GLN A 347 -16.32 -7.30 1.10
N LEU A 348 -16.16 -8.62 0.93
CA LEU A 348 -16.15 -9.26 -0.38
C LEU A 348 -17.48 -9.07 -1.13
N LEU A 349 -18.61 -9.25 -0.44
CA LEU A 349 -19.93 -9.04 -1.04
C LEU A 349 -20.16 -7.58 -1.43
N ILE A 350 -19.75 -6.62 -0.58
CA ILE A 350 -19.81 -5.18 -0.89
C ILE A 350 -18.93 -4.86 -2.10
N TYR A 351 -17.71 -5.43 -2.16
CA TYR A 351 -16.82 -5.25 -3.32
C TYR A 351 -17.49 -5.77 -4.60
N LEU A 352 -17.99 -7.00 -4.60
CA LEU A 352 -18.64 -7.61 -5.78
C LEU A 352 -19.87 -6.85 -6.23
N ALA A 353 -20.73 -6.45 -5.28
CA ALA A 353 -21.93 -5.65 -5.56
C ALA A 353 -21.57 -4.27 -6.13
N GLY A 354 -20.58 -3.59 -5.53
CA GLY A 354 -20.08 -2.30 -6.00
C GLY A 354 -19.47 -2.40 -7.40
N TYR A 355 -18.64 -3.42 -7.62
CA TYR A 355 -18.05 -3.68 -8.93
C TYR A 355 -19.12 -3.90 -9.99
N TRP A 356 -20.09 -4.77 -9.75
CA TRP A 356 -21.18 -5.05 -10.67
C TRP A 356 -22.05 -3.82 -10.95
N ALA A 357 -22.40 -3.04 -9.93
CA ALA A 357 -23.25 -1.85 -10.06
C ALA A 357 -22.56 -0.73 -10.86
N LEU A 358 -21.23 -0.55 -10.66
CA LEU A 358 -20.50 0.58 -11.24
C LEU A 358 -19.88 0.25 -12.61
N SER A 359 -19.66 -1.03 -12.95
CA SER A 359 -19.10 -1.43 -14.25
C SER A 359 -20.11 -1.30 -15.41
N LYS A 360 -21.40 -1.56 -15.18
CA LYS A 360 -22.46 -1.52 -16.20
C LYS A 360 -22.56 -0.19 -16.97
N PRO A 361 -22.62 0.99 -16.30
CA PRO A 361 -22.71 2.28 -17.00
C PRO A 361 -21.48 2.61 -17.85
N ALA A 362 -20.30 2.06 -17.49
CA ALA A 362 -19.07 2.29 -18.24
C ALA A 362 -19.05 1.50 -19.57
N ILE A 363 -19.57 0.28 -19.56
CA ILE A 363 -19.64 -0.58 -20.76
C ILE A 363 -20.62 0.02 -21.77
N SER A 364 -21.79 0.48 -21.35
CA SER A 364 -22.81 1.08 -22.22
C SER A 364 -22.33 2.37 -22.91
N LYS A 365 -21.44 3.14 -22.28
CA LYS A 365 -20.84 4.34 -22.89
C LYS A 365 -19.85 4.01 -24.00
N VAL A 366 -19.10 2.93 -23.84
CA VAL A 366 -18.12 2.50 -24.87
C VAL A 366 -18.83 1.94 -26.10
N GLU A 367 -19.92 1.20 -25.91
CA GLU A 367 -20.73 0.68 -27.02
C GLU A 367 -21.41 1.80 -27.83
N ASN A 368 -21.92 2.83 -27.16
CA ASN A 368 -22.57 4.00 -27.79
C ASN A 368 -21.58 4.97 -28.47
N THR A 369 -20.27 4.86 -28.24
CA THR A 369 -19.24 5.64 -28.95
C THR A 369 -18.57 4.87 -30.09
N ALA A 370 -18.85 3.57 -30.22
CA ALA A 370 -18.35 2.69 -31.27
C ALA A 370 -19.38 2.47 -32.42
N THR A 371 -20.62 2.98 -32.25
CA THR A 371 -21.67 3.09 -33.29
C THR A 371 -21.75 4.50 -33.82
#